data_499e4ae4f842b96b464cdc10d54923e4
#
_entry.id   499e4ae4f842b96b464cdc10d54923e4
#
_cell.length_a   1.000
_cell.length_b   1.000
_cell.length_c   1.000
_cell.angle_alpha   90.00
_cell.angle_beta   90.00
_cell.angle_gamma   90.00
#
_symmetry.space_group_name_H-M   'P 1'
#
loop_
_entity.id
_entity.type
_entity.pdbx_description
1 polymer ?
#
loop_
_entity_poly.entity_id
_entity_poly.type
_entity_poly.pdbx_seq_one_letter_code
_entity_poly.pdbx_strand_id
1 'polypeptide(L)'
;GAGGAAHLPGMTASLTSLPVIGVPIKSSNSIDGWDSVLSILQMPSGIPVATVALNGAKNAGILAARIIGAVNNDVYKTLETHRETLKSKVLDAKI
;
A
#
# COMPACT_ATOMS: atom_id res chain seq x y z
N GLY A 1 -5.86 6.61 -0.26
CA GLY A 1 -5.26 7.29 0.89
C GLY A 1 -6.31 7.85 1.83
N ALA A 2 -6.04 7.80 3.12
CA ALA A 2 -6.98 8.31 4.11
C ALA A 2 -6.23 8.85 5.33
N GLY A 3 -6.67 10.00 5.84
CA GLY A 3 -6.10 10.65 7.02
C GLY A 3 -7.07 10.63 8.19
N GLY A 4 -6.61 10.99 9.39
CA GLY A 4 -7.40 10.95 10.62
C GLY A 4 -7.87 9.55 10.95
N ALA A 5 -9.15 9.38 11.29
CA ALA A 5 -9.77 8.05 11.45
C ALA A 5 -10.12 7.52 10.04
N ALA A 6 -9.23 6.78 9.45
CA ALA A 6 -9.27 6.38 8.03
C ALA A 6 -10.27 5.24 7.77
N HIS A 7 -11.52 5.56 7.51
CA HIS A 7 -12.58 4.59 7.26
C HIS A 7 -12.79 4.24 5.77
N LEU A 8 -12.26 5.06 4.86
CA LEU A 8 -12.47 4.88 3.42
C LEU A 8 -11.98 3.52 2.89
N PRO A 9 -10.78 3.03 3.25
CA PRO A 9 -10.34 1.71 2.78
C PRO A 9 -11.27 0.58 3.23
N GLY A 10 -11.76 0.64 4.45
CA GLY A 10 -12.68 -0.36 4.98
C GLY A 10 -14.02 -0.34 4.27
N MET A 11 -14.59 0.84 4.04
CA MET A 11 -15.82 0.98 3.27
C MET A 11 -15.65 0.43 1.85
N THR A 12 -14.54 0.76 1.20
CA THR A 12 -14.22 0.25 -0.13
C THR A 12 -14.13 -1.28 -0.12
N ALA A 13 -13.41 -1.84 0.85
CA ALA A 13 -13.23 -3.29 0.96
C ALA A 13 -14.56 -4.03 1.20
N SER A 14 -15.52 -3.41 1.86
CA SER A 14 -16.83 -4.01 2.10
C SER A 14 -17.69 -4.06 0.84
N LEU A 15 -17.37 -3.28 -0.19
CA LEU A 15 -18.15 -3.13 -1.42
C LEU A 15 -17.56 -3.89 -2.62
N THR A 16 -16.41 -4.55 -2.45
CA THR A 16 -15.74 -5.24 -3.56
C THR A 16 -15.06 -6.50 -3.07
N SER A 17 -14.88 -7.47 -3.97
CA SER A 17 -14.05 -8.65 -3.73
C SER A 17 -12.61 -8.47 -4.24
N LEU A 18 -12.31 -7.32 -4.85
CA LEU A 18 -10.95 -7.01 -5.30
C LEU A 18 -10.06 -6.68 -4.10
N PRO A 19 -8.74 -6.91 -4.23
CA PRO A 19 -7.80 -6.48 -3.20
C PRO A 19 -7.89 -4.97 -2.96
N VAL A 20 -7.90 -4.57 -1.70
CA VAL A 20 -7.92 -3.16 -1.29
C VAL A 20 -6.66 -2.88 -0.49
N ILE A 21 -5.96 -1.81 -0.85
CA ILE A 21 -4.73 -1.37 -0.18
C ILE A 21 -5.01 -0.02 0.46
N GLY A 22 -4.87 0.04 1.78
CA GLY A 22 -5.01 1.27 2.54
C GLY A 22 -3.68 1.98 2.71
N VAL A 23 -3.66 3.29 2.44
CA VAL A 23 -2.51 4.14 2.69
C VAL A 23 -2.88 5.09 3.83
N PRO A 24 -2.35 4.89 5.04
CA PRO A 24 -2.59 5.83 6.13
C PRO A 24 -1.86 7.14 5.84
N ILE A 25 -2.57 8.24 5.97
CA ILE A 25 -2.03 9.58 5.73
C ILE A 25 -2.02 10.34 7.05
N LYS A 26 -0.89 10.94 7.37
CA LYS A 26 -0.80 11.84 8.51
C LYS A 26 -1.56 13.13 8.18
N SER A 27 -2.54 13.47 9.01
CA SER A 27 -3.31 14.70 8.87
C SER A 27 -3.05 15.60 10.08
N SER A 28 -3.46 16.86 9.97
CA SER A 28 -3.35 17.81 11.08
C SER A 28 -4.19 17.40 12.30
N ASN A 29 -5.16 16.53 12.11
CA ASN A 29 -6.07 16.05 13.16
C ASN A 29 -5.62 14.73 13.81
N SER A 30 -4.53 14.13 13.34
CA SER A 30 -4.04 12.87 13.88
C SER A 30 -2.73 13.08 14.66
N ILE A 31 -2.59 12.37 15.78
CA ILE A 31 -1.37 12.36 16.58
C ILE A 31 -0.41 11.36 15.94
N ASP A 32 0.64 11.86 15.29
CA ASP A 32 1.68 11.06 14.61
C ASP A 32 1.14 10.06 13.57
N GLY A 33 -0.10 10.25 13.11
CA GLY A 33 -0.71 9.37 12.12
C GLY A 33 -1.23 8.04 12.67
N TRP A 34 -1.18 7.82 13.98
CA TRP A 34 -1.64 6.57 14.59
C TRP A 34 -3.12 6.28 14.36
N ASP A 35 -3.97 7.31 14.38
CA ASP A 35 -5.41 7.13 14.14
C ASP A 35 -5.67 6.54 12.75
N SER A 36 -4.95 7.03 11.75
CA SER A 36 -5.07 6.52 10.38
C SER A 36 -4.60 5.06 10.29
N VAL A 37 -3.45 4.74 10.88
CA VAL A 37 -2.89 3.39 10.87
C VAL A 37 -3.84 2.42 11.58
N LEU A 38 -4.28 2.75 12.77
CA LEU A 38 -5.15 1.86 13.56
C LEU A 38 -6.51 1.63 12.88
N SER A 39 -7.07 2.66 12.25
CA SER A 39 -8.36 2.52 11.54
C SER A 39 -8.27 1.56 10.37
N ILE A 40 -7.12 1.52 9.68
CA ILE A 40 -6.93 0.61 8.53
C ILE A 40 -6.60 -0.81 9.02
N LEU A 41 -5.82 -0.95 10.10
CA LEU A 41 -5.41 -2.25 10.61
C LEU A 41 -6.53 -3.02 11.30
N GLN A 42 -7.43 -2.33 11.99
CA GLN A 42 -8.49 -2.96 12.78
C GLN A 42 -9.74 -3.22 11.93
N MET A 43 -9.65 -4.19 11.03
CA MET A 43 -10.77 -4.57 10.19
C MET A 43 -11.45 -5.83 10.72
N PRO A 44 -12.79 -5.92 10.61
CA PRO A 44 -13.50 -7.13 11.01
C PRO A 44 -13.15 -8.32 10.12
N SER A 45 -13.34 -9.51 10.65
CA SER A 45 -13.15 -10.74 9.89
C SER A 45 -14.02 -10.73 8.62
N GLY A 46 -13.46 -11.07 7.49
CA GLY A 46 -14.15 -11.11 6.20
C GLY A 46 -14.03 -9.83 5.37
N ILE A 47 -13.46 -8.76 5.93
CA ILE A 47 -13.23 -7.50 5.18
C ILE A 47 -11.75 -7.13 5.29
N PRO A 48 -10.87 -7.78 4.50
CA PRO A 48 -9.43 -7.55 4.60
C PRO A 48 -9.00 -6.29 3.85
N VAL A 49 -8.07 -5.55 4.46
CA VAL A 49 -7.41 -4.40 3.83
C VAL A 49 -5.91 -4.55 4.07
N ALA A 50 -5.12 -4.57 2.98
CA ALA A 50 -3.67 -4.53 3.09
C ALA A 50 -3.23 -3.10 3.41
N THR A 51 -2.23 -2.97 4.28
CA THR A 51 -1.78 -1.66 4.74
C THR A 51 -0.31 -1.47 4.43
N VAL A 52 0.06 -0.31 3.91
CA VAL A 52 1.45 0.12 3.74
C VAL A 52 1.81 1.13 4.84
N ALA A 53 3.07 1.57 4.83
CA ALA A 53 3.53 2.56 5.81
C ALA A 53 2.77 3.88 5.69
N LEU A 54 2.80 4.66 6.75
CA LEU A 54 2.23 6.01 6.79
C LEU A 54 2.78 6.83 5.62
N ASN A 55 1.91 7.47 4.86
CA ASN A 55 2.24 8.23 3.64
C ASN A 55 2.90 7.39 2.53
N GLY A 56 2.78 6.07 2.58
CA GLY A 56 3.46 5.14 1.66
C GLY A 56 2.75 4.91 0.33
N ALA A 57 2.25 5.95 -0.32
CA ALA A 57 1.50 5.81 -1.57
C ALA A 57 2.31 5.13 -2.70
N LYS A 58 3.61 5.41 -2.77
CA LYS A 58 4.48 4.78 -3.77
C LYS A 58 4.54 3.27 -3.59
N ASN A 59 4.74 2.80 -2.37
CA ASN A 59 4.75 1.37 -2.08
C ASN A 59 3.37 0.72 -2.26
N ALA A 60 2.30 1.46 -2.03
CA ALA A 60 0.95 0.98 -2.33
C ALA A 60 0.78 0.70 -3.83
N GLY A 61 1.25 1.61 -4.68
CA GLY A 61 1.24 1.42 -6.13
C GLY A 61 2.07 0.21 -6.56
N ILE A 62 3.26 0.04 -5.99
CA ILE A 62 4.13 -1.11 -6.27
C ILE A 62 3.46 -2.41 -5.81
N LEU A 63 2.85 -2.42 -4.63
CA LEU A 63 2.14 -3.59 -4.12
C LEU A 63 0.96 -3.96 -5.02
N ALA A 64 0.18 -2.98 -5.46
CA ALA A 64 -0.90 -3.21 -6.40
C ALA A 64 -0.40 -3.84 -7.70
N ALA A 65 0.71 -3.33 -8.23
CA ALA A 65 1.33 -3.87 -9.44
C ALA A 65 1.83 -5.31 -9.22
N ARG A 66 2.39 -5.62 -8.05
CA ARG A 66 2.82 -6.97 -7.71
C ARG A 66 1.64 -7.95 -7.64
N ILE A 67 0.51 -7.51 -7.10
CA ILE A 67 -0.71 -8.32 -7.07
C ILE A 67 -1.16 -8.65 -8.48
N ILE A 68 -1.20 -7.66 -9.38
CA ILE A 68 -1.54 -7.87 -10.78
C ILE A 68 -0.50 -8.74 -11.48
N GLY A 69 0.79 -8.48 -11.22
CA GLY A 69 1.90 -9.20 -11.81
C GLY A 69 1.95 -10.68 -11.44
N ALA A 70 1.30 -11.09 -10.35
CA ALA A 70 1.19 -12.50 -9.99
C ALA A 70 0.45 -13.32 -11.05
N VAL A 71 -0.41 -12.67 -11.84
CA VAL A 71 -1.21 -13.33 -12.89
C VAL A 71 -1.04 -12.66 -14.27
N ASN A 72 -0.22 -11.62 -14.37
CA ASN A 72 0.03 -10.90 -15.63
C ASN A 72 1.54 -10.84 -15.87
N ASN A 73 2.00 -11.55 -16.89
CA ASN A 73 3.42 -11.71 -17.17
C ASN A 73 4.10 -10.40 -17.61
N ASP A 74 3.41 -9.54 -18.34
CA ASP A 74 3.98 -8.26 -18.78
C ASP A 74 4.24 -7.32 -17.60
N VAL A 75 3.29 -7.26 -16.66
CA VAL A 75 3.45 -6.49 -15.43
C VAL A 75 4.58 -7.07 -14.57
N TYR A 76 4.67 -8.39 -14.47
CA TYR A 76 5.75 -9.06 -13.73
C TYR A 76 7.12 -8.68 -14.30
N LYS A 77 7.29 -8.70 -15.61
CA LYS A 77 8.56 -8.35 -16.26
C LYS A 77 8.95 -6.89 -15.99
N THR A 78 7.97 -5.98 -16.05
CA THR A 78 8.21 -4.57 -15.74
C THR A 78 8.67 -4.38 -14.30
N LEU A 79 8.06 -5.10 -13.35
CA LEU A 79 8.46 -5.07 -11.94
C LEU A 79 9.87 -5.63 -11.72
N GLU A 80 10.25 -6.69 -12.43
CA GLU A 80 11.60 -7.24 -12.35
C GLU A 80 12.64 -6.23 -12.82
N THR A 81 12.36 -5.51 -13.91
CA THR A 81 13.24 -4.44 -14.41
C THR A 81 13.38 -3.33 -13.37
N HIS A 82 12.28 -2.90 -12.76
CA HIS A 82 12.28 -1.88 -11.71
C HIS A 82 13.09 -2.32 -10.50
N ARG A 83 12.92 -3.57 -10.08
CA ARG A 83 13.65 -4.14 -8.94
C ARG A 83 15.15 -4.17 -9.20
N GLU A 84 15.58 -4.57 -10.40
CA GLU A 84 16.99 -4.58 -10.77
C GLU A 84 17.57 -3.16 -10.82
N THR A 85 16.80 -2.17 -11.29
CA THR A 85 17.22 -0.78 -11.28
C THR A 85 17.45 -0.26 -9.87
N LEU A 86 16.56 -0.57 -8.93
CA LEU A 86 16.72 -0.20 -7.52
C LEU A 86 17.93 -0.87 -6.89
N LYS A 87 18.17 -2.14 -7.19
CA LYS A 87 19.33 -2.90 -6.72
C LYS A 87 20.63 -2.24 -7.19
N SER A 88 20.71 -1.87 -8.47
CA SER A 88 21.87 -1.19 -9.03
C SER A 88 22.15 0.14 -8.34
N LYS A 89 21.12 0.92 -8.07
CA LYS A 89 21.26 2.20 -7.34
C LYS A 89 21.83 1.99 -5.93
N VAL A 90 21.37 1.00 -5.23
CA VAL A 90 21.84 0.69 -3.88
C VAL A 90 23.31 0.27 -3.92
N LEU A 91 23.70 -0.58 -4.86
CA LEU A 91 25.09 -1.02 -5.00
C LEU A 91 26.03 0.13 -5.38
N ASP A 92 25.61 1.00 -6.29
CA ASP A 92 26.39 2.17 -6.69
C ASP A 92 26.56 3.16 -5.54
N ALA A 93 25.55 3.30 -4.68
CA ALA A 93 25.60 4.21 -3.53
C ALA A 93 26.58 3.73 -2.45
N LYS A 94 27.01 2.46 -2.47
CA LYS A 94 27.95 1.90 -1.50
C LYS A 94 29.41 2.07 -1.92
N ILE A 95 29.63 2.49 -3.13
CA ILE A 95 30.98 2.73 -3.67
C ILE A 95 31.35 4.20 -3.43
#